data_ab204197ef1f899d8ece42256bd9ce7d
#
_entry.id   ab204197ef1f899d8ece42256bd9ce7d
#
_cell.length_a   1.000
_cell.length_b   1.000
_cell.length_c   1.000
_cell.angle_alpha   90.00
_cell.angle_beta   90.00
_cell.angle_gamma   90.00
#
_symmetry.space_group_name_H-M   'P 1'
#
loop_
_entity.id
_entity.type
_entity.pdbx_description
1 polymer ?
#
loop_
_entity_poly.entity_id
_entity_poly.type
_entity_poly.pdbx_seq_one_letter_code
_entity_poly.pdbx_strand_id
1 'polypeptide(L)'
;QRYDQFGSADAGFGGQGFGGGFGGQGFNPNDFNGFADIFESFFGGGFGGQGSPAGQEKKKGPTRGKDIETEIDIKFEEAVFGTTKHLEITKPEVCGHCSGKGNEPGTAVKKCEQCGGKGQVRMTRQTILGHISTVQSCPVCEGRGEIPEKVCTECKGQSRVKQKGEVSVTIPKGIEDGTTIRLKGKGAAGFFGGEYGDLFLHIHVGRHPKFSREGTTLYSS
;
A
#
# COMPACT_ATOMS: atom_id res chain seq x y z
N GLN A 1 16.69 36.27 -6.35
CA GLN A 1 17.33 36.43 -7.68
C GLN A 1 17.44 35.10 -8.41
N ARG A 2 16.30 34.47 -8.73
CA ARG A 2 16.19 33.30 -9.64
C ARG A 2 14.78 33.18 -10.24
N TYR A 3 14.07 34.30 -10.38
CA TYR A 3 12.71 34.32 -10.95
C TYR A 3 12.64 34.90 -12.36
N ASP A 4 13.75 35.27 -12.96
CA ASP A 4 13.76 36.03 -14.22
C ASP A 4 14.12 35.17 -15.45
N GLN A 5 14.00 33.84 -15.41
CA GLN A 5 14.40 33.03 -16.56
C GLN A 5 13.25 32.23 -17.22
N PHE A 6 12.02 32.36 -16.75
CA PHE A 6 10.84 31.80 -17.41
C PHE A 6 9.63 32.73 -17.34
N GLY A 7 9.89 34.01 -17.62
CA GLY A 7 8.84 34.99 -17.86
C GLY A 7 8.31 34.85 -19.27
N SER A 8 6.97 34.58 -19.33
CA SER A 8 6.07 34.93 -20.44
C SER A 8 6.60 34.74 -21.86
N ALA A 9 6.30 33.64 -22.47
CA ALA A 9 6.05 33.60 -23.90
C ALA A 9 4.55 33.40 -24.10
N ASP A 10 3.86 34.53 -24.09
CA ASP A 10 2.61 34.70 -24.78
C ASP A 10 2.92 34.54 -26.28
N ALA A 11 2.60 33.37 -26.80
CA ALA A 11 2.55 33.16 -28.23
C ALA A 11 1.29 32.31 -28.49
N GLY A 12 0.27 33.01 -28.89
CA GLY A 12 -0.94 32.48 -29.43
C GLY A 12 -0.71 31.34 -30.40
N PHE A 13 -1.17 30.18 -30.07
CA PHE A 13 -1.40 29.14 -31.04
C PHE A 13 -2.90 29.11 -31.34
N GLY A 14 -3.22 29.97 -32.29
CA GLY A 14 -4.53 30.03 -32.96
C GLY A 14 -4.86 28.67 -33.52
N GLY A 15 -6.10 28.29 -33.32
CA GLY A 15 -6.71 27.08 -33.84
C GLY A 15 -6.45 26.88 -35.33
N GLN A 16 -5.97 25.72 -35.68
CA GLN A 16 -6.09 25.22 -37.03
C GLN A 16 -6.49 23.76 -36.90
N GLY A 17 -7.69 23.49 -37.36
CA GLY A 17 -8.38 22.24 -37.32
C GLY A 17 -7.56 21.05 -37.82
N PHE A 18 -7.51 20.02 -37.04
CA PHE A 18 -7.11 18.70 -37.49
C PHE A 18 -8.34 18.01 -38.13
N GLY A 19 -8.82 18.63 -39.20
CA GLY A 19 -9.77 18.05 -40.12
C GLY A 19 -9.14 17.99 -41.49
N GLY A 20 -8.59 16.83 -41.87
CA GLY A 20 -7.96 16.70 -43.17
C GLY A 20 -7.54 15.27 -43.46
N GLY A 21 -8.46 14.47 -43.99
CA GLY A 21 -8.22 13.60 -45.13
C GLY A 21 -7.27 12.44 -44.94
N PHE A 22 -7.72 11.36 -44.34
CA PHE A 22 -7.16 10.04 -44.64
C PHE A 22 -7.85 9.52 -45.90
N GLY A 23 -7.50 10.10 -47.04
CA GLY A 23 -7.92 9.67 -48.38
C GLY A 23 -6.73 9.18 -49.18
N GLY A 24 -6.64 7.86 -49.38
CA GLY A 24 -6.02 7.20 -50.50
C GLY A 24 -4.52 7.31 -50.70
N GLN A 25 -3.79 6.27 -50.32
CA GLN A 25 -2.79 5.63 -51.19
C GLN A 25 -2.09 4.51 -50.41
N GLY A 26 -2.40 3.25 -50.79
CA GLY A 26 -1.49 2.11 -50.68
C GLY A 26 -1.04 1.69 -49.26
N PHE A 27 -1.92 1.08 -48.49
CA PHE A 27 -1.49 0.35 -47.31
C PHE A 27 -0.72 -0.90 -47.73
N ASN A 28 0.58 -0.88 -47.62
CA ASN A 28 1.42 -2.04 -47.80
C ASN A 28 1.38 -2.85 -46.46
N PRO A 29 1.02 -4.15 -46.49
CA PRO A 29 0.95 -4.96 -45.27
C PRO A 29 2.27 -5.17 -44.55
N ASN A 30 3.40 -4.75 -45.15
CA ASN A 30 4.72 -4.87 -44.53
C ASN A 30 5.14 -3.68 -43.62
N ASP A 31 4.38 -2.58 -43.62
CA ASP A 31 4.71 -1.42 -42.76
C ASP A 31 4.09 -1.51 -41.36
N PHE A 32 3.46 -2.64 -41.01
CA PHE A 32 2.83 -2.82 -39.69
C PHE A 32 3.83 -2.98 -38.55
N ASN A 33 5.12 -3.27 -38.85
CA ASN A 33 6.17 -3.31 -37.80
C ASN A 33 6.52 -1.92 -37.24
N GLY A 34 6.44 -0.89 -38.05
CA GLY A 34 6.71 0.49 -37.59
C GLY A 34 5.62 1.08 -36.71
N PHE A 35 4.37 0.61 -36.88
CA PHE A 35 3.25 1.10 -36.06
C PHE A 35 3.20 0.44 -34.68
N ALA A 36 3.67 -0.80 -34.57
CA ALA A 36 3.81 -1.50 -33.30
C ALA A 36 4.90 -0.85 -32.44
N ASP A 37 6.03 -0.49 -33.02
CA ASP A 37 7.12 0.22 -32.33
C ASP A 37 6.73 1.63 -31.88
N ILE A 38 5.95 2.34 -32.70
CA ILE A 38 5.45 3.68 -32.34
C ILE A 38 4.35 3.56 -31.26
N PHE A 39 3.52 2.55 -31.33
CA PHE A 39 2.48 2.30 -30.34
C PHE A 39 3.10 1.84 -29.01
N GLU A 40 4.13 1.01 -29.03
CA GLU A 40 4.86 0.58 -27.85
C GLU A 40 5.68 1.72 -27.24
N SER A 41 6.26 2.60 -28.08
CA SER A 41 6.96 3.80 -27.63
C SER A 41 6.01 4.87 -27.07
N PHE A 42 4.78 4.96 -27.59
CA PHE A 42 3.80 5.97 -27.17
C PHE A 42 2.92 5.48 -26.00
N PHE A 43 2.63 4.20 -25.91
CA PHE A 43 1.84 3.61 -24.84
C PHE A 43 2.65 2.78 -23.84
N GLY A 44 3.84 2.33 -24.20
CA GLY A 44 4.70 1.50 -23.33
C GLY A 44 5.81 2.24 -22.59
N GLY A 45 6.16 3.42 -23.03
CA GLY A 45 7.28 4.14 -22.42
C GLY A 45 7.11 5.66 -22.41
N GLY A 46 6.42 6.20 -21.42
CA GLY A 46 6.73 7.56 -20.97
C GLY A 46 5.83 8.70 -21.38
N PHE A 47 4.50 8.55 -21.41
CA PHE A 47 3.66 9.71 -21.27
C PHE A 47 2.61 9.52 -20.19
N GLY A 48 2.93 10.08 -19.07
CA GLY A 48 1.93 10.65 -18.21
C GLY A 48 1.43 9.80 -17.12
N GLY A 49 1.87 10.13 -16.07
CA GLY A 49 1.13 10.56 -14.93
C GLY A 49 -0.06 9.73 -14.54
N GLN A 50 0.01 9.20 -13.35
CA GLN A 50 -1.17 8.99 -12.53
C GLN A 50 -2.17 7.91 -13.03
N GLY A 51 -1.67 6.89 -13.72
CA GLY A 51 -2.36 5.62 -13.81
C GLY A 51 -1.84 4.72 -12.72
N SER A 52 -2.62 4.46 -11.70
CA SER A 52 -2.34 3.41 -10.72
C SER A 52 -1.90 2.17 -11.45
N PRO A 53 -0.77 1.52 -11.09
CA PRO A 53 -0.42 0.25 -11.67
C PRO A 53 -1.54 -0.72 -11.33
N ALA A 54 -2.41 -0.98 -12.31
CA ALA A 54 -3.46 -1.95 -12.18
C ALA A 54 -2.84 -3.29 -11.80
N GLY A 55 -3.03 -3.65 -10.51
CA GLY A 55 -3.03 -5.03 -10.08
C GLY A 55 -1.76 -5.84 -10.35
N GLN A 56 -0.59 -5.39 -9.90
CA GLN A 56 0.38 -6.37 -9.45
C GLN A 56 -0.18 -6.98 -8.16
N GLU A 57 -1.01 -8.02 -8.30
CA GLU A 57 -1.28 -8.91 -7.18
C GLU A 57 0.06 -9.46 -6.71
N LYS A 58 0.55 -8.82 -5.65
CA LYS A 58 1.80 -9.19 -5.01
C LYS A 58 1.70 -10.65 -4.61
N LYS A 59 2.72 -11.44 -4.94
CA LYS A 59 2.91 -12.78 -4.41
C LYS A 59 2.52 -12.77 -2.93
N LYS A 60 1.70 -13.71 -2.49
CA LYS A 60 1.43 -13.90 -1.05
C LYS A 60 2.64 -14.57 -0.35
N GLY A 61 3.84 -14.06 -0.63
CA GLY A 61 5.04 -14.30 0.16
C GLY A 61 5.03 -13.39 1.40
N PRO A 62 6.17 -13.28 2.10
CA PRO A 62 6.32 -12.34 3.21
C PRO A 62 5.92 -10.94 2.75
N THR A 63 4.82 -10.44 3.30
CA THR A 63 4.28 -9.13 2.91
C THR A 63 4.15 -8.30 4.18
N ARG A 64 4.57 -7.05 4.12
CA ARG A 64 4.45 -6.11 5.24
C ARG A 64 2.99 -5.98 5.66
N GLY A 65 2.76 -5.91 6.96
CA GLY A 65 1.46 -5.65 7.55
C GLY A 65 0.95 -4.27 7.18
N LYS A 66 -0.36 -4.10 7.30
CA LYS A 66 -0.99 -2.80 7.11
C LYS A 66 -0.66 -1.88 8.28
N ASP A 67 -0.52 -0.62 7.99
CA ASP A 67 -0.47 0.41 9.01
C ASP A 67 -1.85 0.54 9.67
N ILE A 68 -1.88 0.93 10.93
CA ILE A 68 -3.09 1.11 11.73
C ILE A 68 -3.12 2.56 12.19
N GLU A 69 -4.31 3.15 12.13
CA GLU A 69 -4.57 4.48 12.65
C GLU A 69 -5.54 4.37 13.82
N THR A 70 -5.29 5.11 14.88
CA THR A 70 -6.16 5.20 16.05
C THR A 70 -6.05 6.56 16.68
N GLU A 71 -7.07 6.92 17.44
CA GLU A 71 -7.16 8.22 18.11
C GLU A 71 -7.06 8.02 19.62
N ILE A 72 -6.54 9.01 20.32
CA ILE A 72 -6.44 9.02 21.75
C ILE A 72 -6.74 10.42 22.30
N ASP A 73 -7.60 10.46 23.30
CA ASP A 73 -7.86 11.67 24.07
C ASP A 73 -6.89 11.78 25.24
N ILE A 74 -6.24 12.92 25.38
CA ILE A 74 -5.39 13.25 26.49
C ILE A 74 -5.90 14.53 27.20
N LYS A 75 -5.62 14.62 28.49
CA LYS A 75 -5.94 15.83 29.24
C LYS A 75 -4.94 16.94 28.90
N PHE A 76 -5.38 18.19 29.10
CA PHE A 76 -4.54 19.36 28.87
C PHE A 76 -3.22 19.30 29.64
N GLU A 77 -3.27 18.87 30.91
CA GLU A 77 -2.08 18.73 31.76
C GLU A 77 -1.11 17.67 31.22
N GLU A 78 -1.66 16.56 30.71
CA GLU A 78 -0.87 15.49 30.08
C GLU A 78 -0.18 15.97 28.81
N ALA A 79 -0.83 16.88 28.06
CA ALA A 79 -0.23 17.48 26.87
C ALA A 79 0.89 18.46 27.22
N VAL A 80 0.75 19.20 28.33
CA VAL A 80 1.75 20.18 28.78
C VAL A 80 2.99 19.48 29.35
N PHE A 81 2.80 18.54 30.27
CA PHE A 81 3.90 17.88 30.99
C PHE A 81 4.45 16.63 30.31
N GLY A 82 3.72 16.09 29.34
CA GLY A 82 3.99 14.80 28.76
C GLY A 82 3.51 13.66 29.65
N THR A 83 3.26 12.51 29.05
CA THR A 83 2.80 11.33 29.79
C THR A 83 3.15 10.05 29.01
N THR A 84 3.10 8.91 29.70
CA THR A 84 3.15 7.59 29.05
C THR A 84 1.81 6.93 29.24
N LYS A 85 1.17 6.55 28.14
CA LYS A 85 -0.11 5.84 28.15
C LYS A 85 0.02 4.44 27.63
N HIS A 86 -0.77 3.54 28.19
CA HIS A 86 -0.93 2.17 27.73
C HIS A 86 -2.26 2.05 26.99
N LEU A 87 -2.18 1.63 25.74
CA LEU A 87 -3.33 1.51 24.86
C LEU A 87 -3.59 0.03 24.54
N GLU A 88 -4.82 -0.42 24.74
CA GLU A 88 -5.25 -1.71 24.25
C GLU A 88 -5.75 -1.59 22.82
N ILE A 89 -5.07 -2.24 21.90
CA ILE A 89 -5.40 -2.20 20.48
C ILE A 89 -5.67 -3.64 20.00
N THR A 90 -6.82 -3.83 19.36
CA THR A 90 -7.11 -5.09 18.68
C THR A 90 -6.53 -5.07 17.27
N LYS A 91 -5.51 -5.87 17.04
CA LYS A 91 -4.82 -5.90 15.74
C LYS A 91 -4.46 -7.32 15.32
N PRO A 92 -4.22 -7.54 14.02
CA PRO A 92 -3.65 -8.79 13.55
C PRO A 92 -2.23 -8.97 14.11
N GLU A 93 -2.03 -10.05 14.84
CA GLU A 93 -0.74 -10.49 15.37
C GLU A 93 -0.32 -11.80 14.72
N VAL A 94 0.97 -12.11 14.75
CA VAL A 94 1.49 -13.38 14.23
C VAL A 94 0.81 -14.53 14.98
N CYS A 95 0.30 -15.50 14.25
CA CYS A 95 -0.31 -16.68 14.87
C CYS A 95 0.73 -17.44 15.69
N GLY A 96 0.52 -17.52 16.99
CA GLY A 96 1.43 -18.22 17.93
C GLY A 96 1.52 -19.71 17.65
N HIS A 97 0.42 -20.34 17.24
CA HIS A 97 0.36 -21.78 16.98
C HIS A 97 1.26 -22.20 15.82
N CYS A 98 1.18 -21.52 14.68
CA CYS A 98 2.02 -21.84 13.50
C CYS A 98 3.24 -20.94 13.32
N SER A 99 3.50 -20.03 14.25
CA SER A 99 4.60 -19.05 14.18
C SER A 99 4.63 -18.28 12.85
N GLY A 100 3.45 -17.91 12.35
CA GLY A 100 3.31 -17.15 11.12
C GLY A 100 3.44 -17.94 9.81
N LYS A 101 3.60 -19.25 9.84
CA LYS A 101 3.78 -20.08 8.64
C LYS A 101 2.44 -20.42 7.93
N GLY A 102 1.35 -20.46 8.67
CA GLY A 102 0.03 -20.78 8.13
C GLY A 102 -0.26 -22.27 7.95
N ASN A 103 0.70 -23.15 8.21
CA ASN A 103 0.55 -24.61 8.24
C ASN A 103 0.45 -25.12 9.66
N GLU A 104 -0.18 -26.29 9.83
CA GLU A 104 -0.21 -26.98 11.13
C GLU A 104 1.22 -27.37 11.55
N PRO A 105 1.62 -27.12 12.80
CA PRO A 105 2.93 -27.52 13.31
C PRO A 105 3.22 -29.00 13.07
N GLY A 106 4.43 -29.31 12.62
CA GLY A 106 4.83 -30.71 12.31
C GLY A 106 4.35 -31.23 10.95
N THR A 107 3.64 -30.43 10.16
CA THR A 107 3.19 -30.85 8.82
C THR A 107 4.09 -30.29 7.72
N ALA A 108 4.29 -31.07 6.67
CA ALA A 108 5.09 -30.66 5.53
C ALA A 108 4.38 -29.65 4.62
N VAL A 109 5.16 -28.87 3.91
CA VAL A 109 4.69 -27.96 2.85
C VAL A 109 5.13 -28.56 1.52
N LYS A 110 4.20 -28.70 0.57
CA LYS A 110 4.45 -29.24 -0.78
C LYS A 110 4.53 -28.10 -1.78
N LYS A 111 5.37 -28.27 -2.80
CA LYS A 111 5.35 -27.35 -3.94
C LYS A 111 4.02 -27.38 -4.65
N CYS A 112 3.50 -26.21 -4.99
CA CYS A 112 2.25 -26.13 -5.77
C CYS A 112 2.48 -26.70 -7.16
N GLU A 113 1.77 -27.76 -7.50
CA GLU A 113 1.87 -28.43 -8.81
C GLU A 113 1.46 -27.53 -9.95
N GLN A 114 0.42 -26.72 -9.77
CA GLN A 114 -0.12 -25.84 -10.82
C GLN A 114 0.88 -24.78 -11.30
N CYS A 115 1.67 -24.22 -10.41
CA CYS A 115 2.68 -23.21 -10.77
C CYS A 115 4.13 -23.72 -10.69
N GLY A 116 4.35 -24.97 -10.32
CA GLY A 116 5.68 -25.55 -10.14
C GLY A 116 6.52 -24.80 -9.11
N GLY A 117 5.91 -24.26 -8.06
CA GLY A 117 6.58 -23.47 -7.03
C GLY A 117 6.79 -21.98 -7.36
N LYS A 118 6.41 -21.51 -8.56
CA LYS A 118 6.64 -20.12 -8.99
C LYS A 118 5.68 -19.10 -8.36
N GLY A 119 4.56 -19.54 -7.81
CA GLY A 119 3.53 -18.67 -7.25
C GLY A 119 2.71 -17.91 -8.29
N GLN A 120 3.05 -17.99 -9.58
CA GLN A 120 2.41 -17.28 -10.66
C GLN A 120 2.12 -18.21 -11.82
N VAL A 121 1.04 -17.96 -12.53
CA VAL A 121 0.65 -18.67 -13.75
C VAL A 121 0.46 -17.67 -14.87
N ARG A 122 0.85 -18.07 -16.07
CA ARG A 122 0.63 -17.28 -17.28
C ARG A 122 -0.69 -17.69 -17.89
N MET A 123 -1.60 -16.75 -18.03
CA MET A 123 -2.86 -16.97 -18.74
C MET A 123 -2.84 -16.22 -20.06
N THR A 124 -3.12 -16.95 -21.14
CA THR A 124 -3.29 -16.37 -22.46
C THR A 124 -4.78 -16.26 -22.75
N ARG A 125 -5.24 -15.06 -23.03
CA ARG A 125 -6.61 -14.79 -23.47
C ARG A 125 -6.59 -14.36 -24.91
N GLN A 126 -7.47 -14.97 -25.71
CA GLN A 126 -7.70 -14.54 -27.06
C GLN A 126 -8.63 -13.33 -27.05
N THR A 127 -8.20 -12.25 -27.67
CA THR A 127 -8.99 -11.03 -27.85
C THR A 127 -9.16 -10.73 -29.32
N ILE A 128 -10.02 -9.80 -29.68
CA ILE A 128 -10.25 -9.38 -31.07
C ILE A 128 -8.96 -8.86 -31.74
N LEU A 129 -8.01 -8.40 -30.93
CA LEU A 129 -6.71 -7.84 -31.35
C LEU A 129 -5.56 -8.87 -31.27
N GLY A 130 -5.84 -10.13 -30.96
CA GLY A 130 -4.83 -11.18 -30.82
C GLY A 130 -4.77 -11.84 -29.46
N HIS A 131 -3.68 -12.58 -29.22
CA HIS A 131 -3.45 -13.27 -27.95
C HIS A 131 -2.74 -12.35 -26.95
N ILE A 132 -3.40 -12.05 -25.84
CA ILE A 132 -2.79 -11.32 -24.73
C ILE A 132 -2.37 -12.30 -23.65
N SER A 133 -1.09 -12.31 -23.32
CA SER A 133 -0.53 -13.12 -22.22
C SER A 133 -0.37 -12.26 -20.98
N THR A 134 -1.10 -12.59 -19.92
CA THR A 134 -1.01 -11.93 -18.60
C THR A 134 -0.45 -12.90 -17.57
N VAL A 135 0.42 -12.39 -16.70
CA VAL A 135 0.92 -13.14 -15.53
C VAL A 135 0.06 -12.77 -14.34
N GLN A 136 -0.53 -13.76 -13.68
CA GLN A 136 -1.34 -13.56 -12.49
C GLN A 136 -0.91 -14.51 -11.36
N SER A 137 -1.30 -14.18 -10.14
CA SER A 137 -1.05 -15.05 -8.98
C SER A 137 -1.74 -16.42 -9.20
N CYS A 138 -1.02 -17.47 -8.86
CA CYS A 138 -1.58 -18.83 -8.97
C CYS A 138 -2.81 -18.96 -8.04
N PRO A 139 -3.99 -19.32 -8.56
CA PRO A 139 -5.21 -19.39 -7.76
C PRO A 139 -5.18 -20.50 -6.68
N VAL A 140 -4.39 -21.56 -6.90
CA VAL A 140 -4.31 -22.70 -5.97
C VAL A 140 -3.46 -22.37 -4.73
N CYS A 141 -2.29 -21.78 -4.93
CA CYS A 141 -1.42 -21.40 -3.82
C CYS A 141 -1.50 -19.91 -3.45
N GLU A 142 -2.36 -19.17 -4.13
CA GLU A 142 -2.56 -17.73 -3.92
C GLU A 142 -1.24 -16.92 -3.95
N GLY A 143 -0.33 -17.29 -4.83
CA GLY A 143 0.95 -16.63 -5.00
C GLY A 143 2.09 -17.15 -4.12
N ARG A 144 1.84 -18.08 -3.21
CA ARG A 144 2.87 -18.63 -2.30
C ARG A 144 3.88 -19.54 -3.01
N GLY A 145 3.47 -20.25 -4.03
CA GLY A 145 4.28 -21.30 -4.65
C GLY A 145 4.23 -22.63 -3.92
N GLU A 146 3.71 -22.64 -2.71
CA GLU A 146 3.66 -23.80 -1.81
C GLU A 146 2.27 -23.98 -1.24
N ILE A 147 1.90 -25.22 -0.93
CA ILE A 147 0.62 -25.60 -0.35
C ILE A 147 0.90 -26.40 0.92
N PRO A 148 0.32 -26.02 2.08
CA PRO A 148 0.46 -26.81 3.29
C PRO A 148 -0.35 -28.11 3.18
N GLU A 149 0.19 -29.23 3.66
CA GLU A 149 -0.57 -30.49 3.75
C GLU A 149 -1.76 -30.37 4.68
N LYS A 150 -1.56 -29.65 5.79
CA LYS A 150 -2.64 -29.28 6.72
C LYS A 150 -2.55 -27.81 7.03
N VAL A 151 -3.67 -27.13 6.91
CA VAL A 151 -3.82 -25.71 7.23
C VAL A 151 -3.86 -25.56 8.75
N CYS A 152 -3.18 -24.54 9.27
CA CYS A 152 -3.23 -24.22 10.70
C CYS A 152 -4.67 -24.02 11.19
N THR A 153 -5.04 -24.72 12.24
CA THR A 153 -6.39 -24.72 12.79
C THR A 153 -6.80 -23.38 13.37
N GLU A 154 -5.87 -22.64 13.99
CA GLU A 154 -6.16 -21.32 14.59
C GLU A 154 -6.31 -20.21 13.55
N CYS A 155 -5.32 -20.02 12.69
CA CYS A 155 -5.33 -18.92 11.75
C CYS A 155 -5.94 -19.28 10.39
N LYS A 156 -6.37 -20.53 10.17
CA LYS A 156 -6.96 -21.02 8.92
C LYS A 156 -6.11 -20.67 7.69
N GLY A 157 -4.78 -20.80 7.84
CA GLY A 157 -3.81 -20.53 6.78
C GLY A 157 -3.45 -19.05 6.57
N GLN A 158 -4.04 -18.13 7.34
CA GLN A 158 -3.76 -16.69 7.21
C GLN A 158 -2.46 -16.24 7.87
N SER A 159 -1.76 -17.12 8.57
CA SER A 159 -0.52 -16.86 9.30
C SER A 159 -0.62 -15.89 10.47
N ARG A 160 -1.75 -15.27 10.69
CA ARG A 160 -2.01 -14.25 11.73
C ARG A 160 -3.43 -14.38 12.28
N VAL A 161 -3.61 -13.90 13.50
CA VAL A 161 -4.89 -13.89 14.23
C VAL A 161 -5.13 -12.50 14.80
N LYS A 162 -6.39 -12.11 14.97
CA LYS A 162 -6.73 -10.86 15.66
C LYS A 162 -6.58 -11.08 17.15
N GLN A 163 -5.72 -10.29 17.79
CA GLN A 163 -5.51 -10.33 19.23
C GLN A 163 -5.50 -8.90 19.80
N LYS A 164 -5.89 -8.79 21.07
CA LYS A 164 -5.70 -7.57 21.84
C LYS A 164 -4.25 -7.51 22.27
N GLY A 165 -3.58 -6.43 21.96
CA GLY A 165 -2.22 -6.14 22.37
C GLY A 165 -2.13 -4.83 23.10
N GLU A 166 -1.27 -4.74 24.09
CA GLU A 166 -0.97 -3.50 24.80
C GLU A 166 0.21 -2.80 24.12
N VAL A 167 0.04 -1.51 23.87
CA VAL A 167 1.08 -0.66 23.29
C VAL A 167 1.32 0.51 24.24
N SER A 168 2.56 0.61 24.75
CA SER A 168 2.99 1.75 25.54
C SER A 168 3.43 2.89 24.62
N VAL A 169 2.88 4.08 24.82
CA VAL A 169 3.17 5.28 24.03
C VAL A 169 3.63 6.40 24.95
N THR A 170 4.81 6.93 24.67
CA THR A 170 5.32 8.12 25.35
C THR A 170 4.92 9.36 24.56
N ILE A 171 4.13 10.20 25.17
CA ILE A 171 3.66 11.47 24.63
C ILE A 171 4.60 12.58 25.14
N PRO A 172 5.30 13.29 24.25
CA PRO A 172 6.22 14.34 24.64
C PRO A 172 5.49 15.54 25.25
N LYS A 173 6.18 16.25 26.13
CA LYS A 173 5.68 17.50 26.70
C LYS A 173 5.48 18.56 25.62
N GLY A 174 4.41 19.31 25.74
CA GLY A 174 4.11 20.41 24.84
C GLY A 174 3.49 19.96 23.51
N ILE A 175 2.95 18.74 23.41
CA ILE A 175 2.29 18.26 22.21
C ILE A 175 1.05 19.10 21.88
N GLU A 176 0.80 19.32 20.60
CA GLU A 176 -0.36 20.09 20.12
C GLU A 176 -1.52 19.16 19.76
N ASP A 177 -2.74 19.71 19.86
CA ASP A 177 -3.94 19.01 19.39
C ASP A 177 -3.84 18.69 17.90
N GLY A 178 -4.33 17.52 17.50
CA GLY A 178 -4.24 17.02 16.12
C GLY A 178 -2.86 16.49 15.73
N THR A 179 -1.89 16.45 16.64
CA THR A 179 -0.57 15.87 16.34
C THR A 179 -0.67 14.37 16.13
N THR A 180 0.05 13.86 15.13
CA THR A 180 0.13 12.42 14.86
C THR A 180 1.48 11.85 15.27
N ILE A 181 1.48 10.86 16.15
CA ILE A 181 2.67 10.10 16.56
C ILE A 181 2.74 8.80 15.78
N ARG A 182 3.85 8.56 15.10
CA ARG A 182 4.12 7.29 14.41
C ARG A 182 4.93 6.36 15.30
N LEU A 183 4.39 5.19 15.56
CA LEU A 183 5.04 4.11 16.28
C LEU A 183 5.44 3.01 15.30
N LYS A 184 6.71 2.99 14.95
CA LYS A 184 7.26 2.08 13.93
C LYS A 184 7.13 0.61 14.39
N GLY A 185 6.62 -0.24 13.48
CA GLY A 185 6.48 -1.67 13.72
C GLY A 185 5.41 -2.05 14.77
N LYS A 186 4.50 -1.13 15.14
CA LYS A 186 3.41 -1.37 16.10
C LYS A 186 2.04 -1.55 15.43
N GLY A 187 1.98 -1.53 14.09
CA GLY A 187 0.79 -1.81 13.31
C GLY A 187 0.44 -3.30 13.23
N ALA A 188 -0.27 -3.69 12.18
CA ALA A 188 -0.66 -5.08 11.95
C ALA A 188 0.55 -5.96 11.61
N ALA A 189 0.53 -7.21 12.04
CA ALA A 189 1.51 -8.20 11.61
C ALA A 189 1.44 -8.42 10.10
N GLY A 190 2.61 -8.62 9.50
CA GLY A 190 2.71 -9.02 8.10
C GLY A 190 2.20 -10.43 7.85
N PHE A 191 2.02 -10.77 6.60
CA PHE A 191 1.69 -12.15 6.21
C PHE A 191 2.97 -12.98 6.06
N PHE A 192 2.89 -14.23 6.48
CA PHE A 192 3.94 -15.25 6.24
C PHE A 192 5.35 -14.79 6.65
N GLY A 193 5.48 -14.21 7.85
CA GLY A 193 6.76 -13.70 8.35
C GLY A 193 7.17 -12.33 7.80
N GLY A 194 6.26 -11.61 7.16
CA GLY A 194 6.49 -10.22 6.74
C GLY A 194 6.58 -9.27 7.93
N GLU A 195 7.19 -8.13 7.71
CA GLU A 195 7.35 -7.09 8.73
C GLU A 195 6.01 -6.54 9.20
N TYR A 196 5.98 -6.04 10.42
CA TYR A 196 4.84 -5.29 10.94
C TYR A 196 4.66 -3.97 10.19
N GLY A 197 3.40 -3.52 10.08
CA GLY A 197 3.09 -2.14 9.74
C GLY A 197 3.40 -1.18 10.87
N ASP A 198 3.09 0.08 10.70
CA ASP A 198 3.24 1.11 11.71
C ASP A 198 1.89 1.46 12.34
N LEU A 199 1.93 2.01 13.55
CA LEU A 199 0.76 2.56 14.22
C LEU A 199 0.87 4.09 14.20
N PHE A 200 -0.16 4.72 13.66
CA PHE A 200 -0.33 6.18 13.68
C PHE A 200 -1.36 6.52 14.74
N LEU A 201 -0.95 7.32 15.68
CA LEU A 201 -1.74 7.74 16.82
C LEU A 201 -2.07 9.22 16.69
N HIS A 202 -3.32 9.54 16.49
CA HIS A 202 -3.83 10.90 16.44
C HIS A 202 -4.18 11.36 17.86
N ILE A 203 -3.56 12.43 18.28
CA ILE A 203 -3.71 12.97 19.65
C ILE A 203 -4.78 14.05 19.65
N HIS A 204 -5.79 13.87 20.47
CA HIS A 204 -6.77 14.90 20.78
C HIS A 204 -6.57 15.43 22.20
N VAL A 205 -6.34 16.73 22.32
CA VAL A 205 -6.14 17.39 23.62
C VAL A 205 -7.45 17.96 24.12
N GLY A 206 -7.91 17.45 25.27
CA GLY A 206 -9.10 17.95 25.93
C GLY A 206 -8.96 19.42 26.34
N ARG A 207 -10.05 20.18 26.25
CA ARG A 207 -10.09 21.57 26.68
C ARG A 207 -9.96 21.67 28.22
N HIS A 208 -9.22 22.67 28.68
CA HIS A 208 -9.12 22.98 30.11
C HIS A 208 -10.08 24.12 30.49
N PRO A 209 -10.78 24.05 31.66
CA PRO A 209 -11.77 25.05 32.03
C PRO A 209 -11.21 26.44 32.32
N LYS A 210 -9.93 26.54 32.69
CA LYS A 210 -9.28 27.81 33.09
C LYS A 210 -8.13 28.23 32.19
N PHE A 211 -7.62 27.34 31.36
CA PHE A 211 -6.46 27.61 30.50
C PHE A 211 -6.77 27.37 29.05
N SER A 212 -6.32 28.27 28.21
CA SER A 212 -6.24 28.09 26.78
C SER A 212 -4.79 28.17 26.33
N ARG A 213 -4.51 27.50 25.21
CA ARG A 213 -3.16 27.47 24.66
C ARG A 213 -3.18 27.93 23.21
N GLU A 214 -2.22 28.80 22.87
CA GLU A 214 -1.91 29.16 21.49
C GLU A 214 -0.40 28.95 21.26
N GLY A 215 -0.07 27.92 20.48
CA GLY A 215 1.31 27.52 20.29
C GLY A 215 2.00 27.15 21.61
N THR A 216 3.01 27.91 22.00
CA THR A 216 3.76 27.71 23.26
C THR A 216 3.25 28.55 24.42
N THR A 217 2.29 29.45 24.19
CA THR A 217 1.79 30.39 25.22
C THR A 217 0.52 29.87 25.88
N LEU A 218 0.45 29.97 27.20
CA LEU A 218 -0.72 29.62 27.99
C LEU A 218 -1.40 30.90 28.48
N TYR A 219 -2.71 30.98 28.32
CA TYR A 219 -3.56 32.06 28.78
C TYR A 219 -4.45 31.54 29.93
N SER A 220 -4.57 32.30 30.98
CA SER A 220 -5.53 32.06 32.06
C SER A 220 -6.73 32.98 31.87
N SER A 221 -7.91 32.41 31.82
CA SER A 221 -9.19 33.15 31.84
C SER A 221 -9.68 33.35 33.26
#